data_670c2144e67e3c6bfa0ffea0c2c95c19
#
_entry.id   670c2144e67e3c6bfa0ffea0c2c95c19
#
_cell.length_a   1.000
_cell.length_b   1.000
_cell.length_c   1.000
_cell.angle_alpha   90.00
_cell.angle_beta   90.00
_cell.angle_gamma   90.00
#
_symmetry.space_group_name_H-M   'P 1'
#
loop_
_entity.id
_entity.type
_entity.pdbx_description
1 polymer ?
#
loop_
_entity_poly.entity_id
_entity_poly.type
_entity_poly.pdbx_seq_one_letter_code
_entity_poly.pdbx_strand_id
1 'polypeptide(L)'
;MKLDLHIHTTASDGAWSPEAVVRGAAEGGLDVIAVADHDTTAAFAAAAAVGVEVRVQVIPALEVSSTHEGRDVHVLGYFVEPEAPSMVAHRERATNRRDERMHEMIEKLVAGGIEISFEQVEEAAGPDRGTIGRPHLAKALVASGHVASVQSAFNTLIGDDHDAFVPTHLLTPVKAVELILAAQGLLQQSVAEHRGMVSSNQRFIC
;
A
#
# COMPACT_ATOMS: atom_id res chain seq x y z
N MET A 1 4.85 -15.72 -22.52
CA MET A 1 4.06 -15.16 -21.42
C MET A 1 4.97 -14.29 -20.58
N LYS A 2 4.68 -13.00 -20.45
CA LYS A 2 5.36 -12.05 -19.57
C LYS A 2 4.40 -11.68 -18.45
N LEU A 3 4.87 -11.61 -17.22
CA LEU A 3 4.02 -11.34 -16.07
C LEU A 3 4.70 -10.39 -15.07
N ASP A 4 3.87 -9.61 -14.34
CA ASP A 4 4.27 -8.86 -13.15
C ASP A 4 3.22 -9.14 -12.07
N LEU A 5 3.65 -9.71 -10.95
CA LEU A 5 2.77 -10.18 -9.89
C LEU A 5 2.77 -9.29 -8.64
N HIS A 6 3.37 -8.10 -8.70
CA HIS A 6 3.41 -7.20 -7.56
C HIS A 6 3.36 -5.74 -8.03
N ILE A 7 2.15 -5.26 -8.27
CA ILE A 7 1.89 -3.89 -8.73
C ILE A 7 0.93 -3.21 -7.77
N HIS A 8 1.21 -1.94 -7.44
CA HIS A 8 0.36 -1.08 -6.63
C HIS A 8 -0.34 -0.03 -7.49
N THR A 9 -1.53 0.36 -7.06
CA THR A 9 -2.35 1.41 -7.68
C THR A 9 -2.64 2.55 -6.70
N THR A 10 -3.37 3.57 -7.16
CA THR A 10 -3.87 4.64 -6.27
C THR A 10 -4.87 4.16 -5.22
N ALA A 11 -5.30 2.90 -5.26
CA ALA A 11 -6.09 2.31 -4.17
C ALA A 11 -5.25 2.11 -2.89
N SER A 12 -3.91 2.13 -2.99
CA SER A 12 -2.98 2.17 -1.86
C SER A 12 -1.97 3.30 -2.01
N ASP A 13 -0.75 3.01 -2.39
CA ASP A 13 0.36 3.96 -2.48
C ASP A 13 1.01 4.06 -3.87
N GLY A 14 0.45 3.36 -4.85
CA GLY A 14 0.85 3.48 -6.25
C GLY A 14 0.50 4.84 -6.85
N ALA A 15 1.20 5.21 -7.93
CA ALA A 15 1.03 6.50 -8.58
C ALA A 15 -0.02 6.50 -9.70
N TRP A 16 -0.43 5.33 -10.18
CA TRP A 16 -1.35 5.20 -11.32
C TRP A 16 -2.69 4.61 -10.88
N SER A 17 -3.78 5.04 -11.54
CA SER A 17 -5.08 4.42 -11.32
C SER A 17 -5.06 2.94 -11.75
N PRO A 18 -5.97 2.11 -11.22
CA PRO A 18 -6.09 0.71 -11.63
C PRO A 18 -6.17 0.53 -13.16
N GLU A 19 -6.93 1.38 -13.83
CA GLU A 19 -7.10 1.37 -15.28
C GLU A 19 -5.82 1.74 -16.02
N ALA A 20 -5.10 2.76 -15.53
CA ALA A 20 -3.84 3.22 -16.11
C ALA A 20 -2.75 2.14 -15.99
N VAL A 21 -2.69 1.45 -14.85
CA VAL A 21 -1.78 0.32 -14.61
C VAL A 21 -2.00 -0.78 -15.64
N VAL A 22 -3.25 -1.19 -15.87
CA VAL A 22 -3.57 -2.28 -16.81
C VAL A 22 -3.25 -1.89 -18.26
N ARG A 23 -3.56 -0.64 -18.66
CA ARG A 23 -3.20 -0.14 -20.01
C ARG A 23 -1.69 -0.05 -20.20
N GLY A 24 -0.96 0.45 -19.20
CA GLY A 24 0.51 0.47 -19.23
C GLY A 24 1.11 -0.93 -19.29
N ALA A 25 0.54 -1.91 -18.58
CA ALA A 25 0.94 -3.31 -18.66
C ALA A 25 0.79 -3.88 -20.07
N ALA A 26 -0.35 -3.59 -20.73
CA ALA A 26 -0.59 -3.99 -22.11
C ALA A 26 0.43 -3.36 -23.08
N GLU A 27 0.69 -2.06 -22.94
CA GLU A 27 1.71 -1.33 -23.74
C GLU A 27 3.11 -1.88 -23.51
N GLY A 28 3.44 -2.30 -22.27
CA GLY A 28 4.69 -2.99 -21.91
C GLY A 28 4.77 -4.43 -22.40
N GLY A 29 3.67 -4.96 -22.98
CA GLY A 29 3.58 -6.33 -23.49
C GLY A 29 3.55 -7.38 -22.40
N LEU A 30 2.95 -7.06 -21.23
CA LEU A 30 2.62 -8.04 -20.19
C LEU A 30 1.34 -8.80 -20.55
N ASP A 31 1.34 -10.10 -20.33
CA ASP A 31 0.19 -10.98 -20.56
C ASP A 31 -0.66 -11.13 -19.28
N VAL A 32 0.02 -11.07 -18.11
CA VAL A 32 -0.60 -11.30 -16.79
C VAL A 32 -0.05 -10.31 -15.78
N ILE A 33 -0.92 -9.71 -14.96
CA ILE A 33 -0.53 -8.89 -13.82
C ILE A 33 -1.29 -9.29 -12.56
N ALA A 34 -0.72 -9.00 -11.39
CA ALA A 34 -1.45 -9.01 -10.13
C ALA A 34 -1.42 -7.62 -9.51
N VAL A 35 -2.61 -7.07 -9.24
CA VAL A 35 -2.76 -5.82 -8.50
C VAL A 35 -2.78 -6.17 -7.02
N ALA A 36 -1.68 -5.85 -6.32
CA ALA A 36 -1.43 -6.26 -4.95
C ALA A 36 -1.33 -5.05 -4.01
N ASP A 37 -2.37 -4.23 -4.00
CA ASP A 37 -2.45 -3.04 -3.17
C ASP A 37 -2.37 -3.36 -1.66
N HIS A 38 -1.78 -2.46 -0.88
CA HIS A 38 -1.65 -2.64 0.56
C HIS A 38 -3.02 -2.70 1.26
N ASP A 39 -3.27 -3.84 1.91
CA ASP A 39 -4.43 -4.11 2.78
C ASP A 39 -5.80 -3.93 2.10
N THR A 40 -5.86 -3.93 0.75
CA THR A 40 -7.11 -3.71 0.00
C THR A 40 -7.13 -4.48 -1.31
N THR A 41 -8.32 -4.89 -1.72
CA THR A 41 -8.63 -5.47 -3.04
C THR A 41 -9.50 -4.52 -3.89
N ALA A 42 -9.69 -3.27 -3.46
CA ALA A 42 -10.64 -2.33 -4.05
C ALA A 42 -10.37 -2.02 -5.53
N ALA A 43 -9.10 -2.05 -5.96
CA ALA A 43 -8.70 -1.81 -7.35
C ALA A 43 -9.08 -2.93 -8.30
N PHE A 44 -9.32 -4.16 -7.82
CA PHE A 44 -9.44 -5.34 -8.66
C PHE A 44 -10.55 -5.23 -9.71
N ALA A 45 -11.76 -4.80 -9.31
CA ALA A 45 -12.89 -4.77 -10.24
C ALA A 45 -12.64 -3.84 -11.43
N ALA A 46 -12.10 -2.64 -11.19
CA ALA A 46 -11.76 -1.67 -12.23
C ALA A 46 -10.61 -2.19 -13.11
N ALA A 47 -9.55 -2.74 -12.50
CA ALA A 47 -8.43 -3.33 -13.22
C ALA A 47 -8.86 -4.51 -14.10
N ALA A 48 -9.68 -5.43 -13.58
CA ALA A 48 -10.15 -6.60 -14.31
C ALA A 48 -11.02 -6.22 -15.51
N ALA A 49 -11.87 -5.20 -15.38
CA ALA A 49 -12.70 -4.71 -16.50
C ALA A 49 -11.83 -4.23 -17.67
N VAL A 50 -10.80 -3.42 -17.40
CA VAL A 50 -9.86 -2.97 -18.43
C VAL A 50 -8.99 -4.13 -18.93
N GLY A 51 -8.62 -5.08 -18.08
CA GLY A 51 -7.87 -6.27 -18.46
C GLY A 51 -8.55 -7.07 -19.59
N VAL A 52 -9.88 -7.22 -19.52
CA VAL A 52 -10.68 -7.84 -20.59
C VAL A 52 -10.58 -7.06 -21.91
N GLU A 53 -10.65 -5.72 -21.85
CA GLU A 53 -10.57 -4.86 -23.05
C GLU A 53 -9.22 -4.99 -23.75
N VAL A 54 -8.11 -4.95 -22.98
CA VAL A 54 -6.75 -4.92 -23.53
C VAL A 54 -6.07 -6.30 -23.57
N ARG A 55 -6.78 -7.37 -23.19
CA ARG A 55 -6.31 -8.76 -23.18
C ARG A 55 -5.12 -9.01 -22.23
N VAL A 56 -5.13 -8.36 -21.09
CA VAL A 56 -4.22 -8.64 -19.97
C VAL A 56 -5.00 -9.36 -18.90
N GLN A 57 -4.53 -10.52 -18.46
CA GLN A 57 -5.14 -11.22 -17.34
C GLN A 57 -4.78 -10.50 -16.04
N VAL A 58 -5.79 -10.11 -15.26
CA VAL A 58 -5.61 -9.49 -13.95
C VAL A 58 -5.93 -10.51 -12.86
N ILE A 59 -4.95 -10.80 -12.00
CA ILE A 59 -5.10 -11.69 -10.86
C ILE A 59 -5.55 -10.86 -9.66
N PRO A 60 -6.64 -11.26 -8.95
CA PRO A 60 -7.02 -10.62 -7.69
C PRO A 60 -5.95 -10.92 -6.63
N ALA A 61 -5.35 -9.87 -6.08
CA ALA A 61 -4.29 -9.99 -5.10
C ALA A 61 -4.38 -8.86 -4.07
N LEU A 62 -3.62 -8.97 -2.99
CA LEU A 62 -3.33 -7.88 -2.04
C LEU A 62 -1.99 -8.14 -1.37
N GLU A 63 -1.40 -7.08 -0.83
CA GLU A 63 -0.25 -7.14 0.05
C GLU A 63 -0.69 -6.82 1.48
N VAL A 64 -0.77 -7.84 2.34
CA VAL A 64 -1.16 -7.66 3.74
C VAL A 64 0.03 -7.16 4.54
N SER A 65 -0.14 -5.97 5.12
CA SER A 65 0.85 -5.38 6.03
C SER A 65 0.85 -6.10 7.37
N SER A 66 2.00 -6.59 7.79
CA SER A 66 2.17 -7.27 9.08
C SER A 66 3.50 -6.88 9.75
N THR A 67 3.63 -7.17 11.05
CA THR A 67 4.85 -6.88 11.82
C THR A 67 5.28 -8.12 12.61
N HIS A 68 6.57 -8.43 12.57
CA HIS A 68 7.18 -9.47 13.37
C HIS A 68 8.44 -8.95 14.06
N GLU A 69 8.48 -9.04 15.38
CA GLU A 69 9.60 -8.55 16.22
C GLU A 69 10.03 -7.10 15.90
N GLY A 70 9.04 -6.21 15.68
CA GLY A 70 9.27 -4.81 15.35
C GLY A 70 9.75 -4.53 13.93
N ARG A 71 9.74 -5.53 13.06
CA ARG A 71 10.08 -5.40 11.63
C ARG A 71 8.85 -5.58 10.77
N ASP A 72 8.72 -4.76 9.75
CA ASP A 72 7.65 -4.90 8.77
C ASP A 72 7.87 -6.17 7.93
N VAL A 73 6.82 -6.96 7.81
CA VAL A 73 6.76 -8.18 7.00
C VAL A 73 5.49 -8.10 6.17
N HIS A 74 5.64 -8.06 4.86
CA HIS A 74 4.50 -8.03 3.97
C HIS A 74 4.21 -9.42 3.42
N VAL A 75 2.94 -9.80 3.41
CA VAL A 75 2.50 -11.11 2.94
C VAL A 75 1.59 -10.92 1.73
N LEU A 76 2.05 -11.39 0.58
CA LEU A 76 1.28 -11.35 -0.67
C LEU A 76 0.27 -12.49 -0.71
N GLY A 77 -0.98 -12.13 -0.96
CA GLY A 77 -2.08 -13.05 -1.23
C GLY A 77 -2.52 -12.95 -2.68
N TYR A 78 -2.62 -14.10 -3.37
CA TYR A 78 -3.06 -14.18 -4.76
C TYR A 78 -4.33 -15.00 -4.87
N PHE A 79 -5.10 -14.75 -5.90
CA PHE A 79 -6.38 -15.44 -6.19
C PHE A 79 -7.36 -15.36 -5.03
N VAL A 80 -7.27 -14.28 -4.24
CA VAL A 80 -8.21 -14.04 -3.14
C VAL A 80 -9.59 -13.71 -3.69
N GLU A 81 -10.64 -14.05 -2.95
CA GLU A 81 -11.99 -13.56 -3.24
C GLU A 81 -12.11 -12.10 -2.75
N PRO A 82 -12.17 -11.09 -3.65
CA PRO A 82 -12.07 -9.68 -3.26
C PRO A 82 -13.17 -9.21 -2.31
N GLU A 83 -14.37 -9.76 -2.45
CA GLU A 83 -15.55 -9.41 -1.64
C GLU A 83 -15.81 -10.42 -0.51
N ALA A 84 -14.86 -11.32 -0.22
CA ALA A 84 -14.98 -12.19 0.96
C ALA A 84 -15.18 -11.32 2.22
N PRO A 85 -16.08 -11.70 3.15
CA PRO A 85 -16.32 -10.93 4.37
C PRO A 85 -15.04 -10.62 5.17
N SER A 86 -14.06 -11.53 5.14
CA SER A 86 -12.75 -11.36 5.77
C SER A 86 -11.94 -10.23 5.12
N MET A 87 -11.98 -10.09 3.79
CA MET A 87 -11.28 -9.05 3.05
C MET A 87 -11.93 -7.68 3.26
N VAL A 88 -13.26 -7.59 3.19
CA VAL A 88 -14.01 -6.36 3.46
C VAL A 88 -13.71 -5.85 4.87
N ALA A 89 -13.86 -6.72 5.88
CA ALA A 89 -13.58 -6.36 7.26
C ALA A 89 -12.09 -6.00 7.52
N HIS A 90 -11.15 -6.62 6.78
CA HIS A 90 -9.74 -6.26 6.87
C HIS A 90 -9.49 -4.87 6.29
N ARG A 91 -10.00 -4.57 5.10
CA ARG A 91 -9.89 -3.27 4.44
C ARG A 91 -10.39 -2.14 5.34
N GLU A 92 -11.58 -2.29 5.92
CA GLU A 92 -12.15 -1.30 6.84
C GLU A 92 -11.25 -1.07 8.07
N ARG A 93 -10.79 -2.14 8.71
CA ARG A 93 -9.88 -2.04 9.87
C ARG A 93 -8.53 -1.41 9.50
N ALA A 94 -7.99 -1.72 8.33
CA ALA A 94 -6.72 -1.17 7.88
C ALA A 94 -6.83 0.34 7.60
N THR A 95 -7.92 0.76 6.96
CA THR A 95 -8.20 2.18 6.71
C THR A 95 -8.31 2.96 8.02
N ASN A 96 -9.17 2.52 8.94
CA ASN A 96 -9.36 3.20 10.23
C ASN A 96 -8.03 3.35 11.01
N ARG A 97 -7.23 2.27 11.09
CA ARG A 97 -5.92 2.31 11.78
C ARG A 97 -4.92 3.25 11.12
N ARG A 98 -4.95 3.37 9.80
CA ARG A 98 -4.06 4.30 9.09
C ARG A 98 -4.46 5.75 9.32
N ASP A 99 -5.75 6.03 9.36
CA ASP A 99 -6.26 7.36 9.67
C ASP A 99 -5.95 7.73 11.14
N GLU A 100 -6.20 6.84 12.10
CA GLU A 100 -5.84 7.04 13.52
C GLU A 100 -4.33 7.34 13.66
N ARG A 101 -3.49 6.51 13.07
CA ARG A 101 -2.04 6.71 13.07
C ARG A 101 -1.62 8.05 12.46
N MET A 102 -2.27 8.46 11.37
CA MET A 102 -1.98 9.73 10.71
C MET A 102 -2.33 10.91 11.62
N HIS A 103 -3.46 10.87 12.32
CA HIS A 103 -3.81 11.87 13.31
C HIS A 103 -2.77 11.96 14.43
N GLU A 104 -2.34 10.82 15.00
CA GLU A 104 -1.30 10.79 16.03
C GLU A 104 0.04 11.36 15.54
N MET A 105 0.43 11.08 14.29
CA MET A 105 1.65 11.65 13.70
C MET A 105 1.54 13.17 13.53
N ILE A 106 0.39 13.65 13.07
CA ILE A 106 0.11 15.09 12.93
C ILE A 106 0.15 15.78 14.30
N GLU A 107 -0.49 15.21 15.32
CA GLU A 107 -0.45 15.76 16.69
C GLU A 107 0.99 15.93 17.20
N LYS A 108 1.85 14.93 16.97
CA LYS A 108 3.27 15.00 17.35
C LYS A 108 4.04 16.08 16.58
N LEU A 109 3.78 16.23 15.27
CA LEU A 109 4.38 17.28 14.45
C LEU A 109 3.96 18.66 14.94
N VAL A 110 2.67 18.85 15.22
CA VAL A 110 2.12 20.12 15.75
C VAL A 110 2.73 20.43 17.13
N ALA A 111 2.84 19.45 18.02
CA ALA A 111 3.51 19.61 19.31
C ALA A 111 5.00 19.99 19.15
N GLY A 112 5.64 19.54 18.06
CA GLY A 112 7.01 19.91 17.67
C GLY A 112 7.13 21.26 16.95
N GLY A 113 6.02 22.02 16.79
CA GLY A 113 6.01 23.33 16.14
C GLY A 113 5.84 23.31 14.62
N ILE A 114 5.46 22.17 14.04
CA ILE A 114 5.17 22.00 12.60
C ILE A 114 3.67 22.14 12.38
N GLU A 115 3.22 23.23 11.78
CA GLU A 115 1.80 23.46 11.50
C GLU A 115 1.37 22.65 10.26
N ILE A 116 0.69 21.53 10.49
CA ILE A 116 0.14 20.64 9.45
C ILE A 116 -1.20 20.09 9.93
N SER A 117 -2.17 19.92 9.03
CA SER A 117 -3.49 19.36 9.34
C SER A 117 -3.77 18.08 8.54
N PHE A 118 -4.77 17.32 8.99
CA PHE A 118 -5.21 16.13 8.29
C PHE A 118 -5.80 16.46 6.92
N GLU A 119 -6.53 17.57 6.79
CA GLU A 119 -7.10 18.05 5.53
C GLU A 119 -6.01 18.35 4.48
N GLN A 120 -4.86 18.92 4.90
CA GLN A 120 -3.73 19.15 3.99
C GLN A 120 -3.12 17.82 3.52
N VAL A 121 -3.11 16.79 4.35
CA VAL A 121 -2.67 15.44 3.96
C VAL A 121 -3.66 14.80 2.99
N GLU A 122 -4.96 14.99 3.22
CA GLU A 122 -6.01 14.54 2.30
C GLU A 122 -5.89 15.22 0.93
N GLU A 123 -5.68 16.53 0.92
CA GLU A 123 -5.48 17.30 -0.32
C GLU A 123 -4.25 16.82 -1.09
N ALA A 124 -3.15 16.56 -0.39
CA ALA A 124 -1.91 16.03 -0.98
C ALA A 124 -2.03 14.60 -1.51
N ALA A 125 -2.98 13.82 -0.98
CA ALA A 125 -3.32 12.49 -1.45
C ALA A 125 -4.15 12.51 -2.74
N GLY A 126 -4.95 13.57 -2.95
CA GLY A 126 -5.80 13.75 -4.12
C GLY A 126 -7.18 13.07 -4.01
N PRO A 127 -8.07 13.32 -4.99
CA PRO A 127 -9.47 12.87 -4.93
C PRO A 127 -9.65 11.35 -5.09
N ASP A 128 -8.75 10.69 -5.80
CA ASP A 128 -8.79 9.24 -6.06
C ASP A 128 -8.00 8.45 -5.01
N ARG A 129 -7.80 9.03 -3.84
CA ARG A 129 -7.04 8.42 -2.75
C ARG A 129 -7.68 7.11 -2.29
N GLY A 130 -6.88 6.08 -2.21
CA GLY A 130 -7.22 4.88 -1.46
C GLY A 130 -6.97 5.10 0.03
N THR A 131 -5.88 4.57 0.55
CA THR A 131 -5.51 4.67 1.97
C THR A 131 -4.45 5.76 2.20
N ILE A 132 -4.64 6.63 3.20
CA ILE A 132 -3.66 7.63 3.61
C ILE A 132 -2.43 6.95 4.23
N GLY A 133 -1.23 7.43 3.87
CA GLY A 133 0.03 6.94 4.38
C GLY A 133 1.10 8.02 4.51
N ARG A 134 2.25 7.68 5.10
CA ARG A 134 3.39 8.60 5.26
C ARG A 134 3.85 9.32 3.98
N PRO A 135 3.81 8.71 2.78
CA PRO A 135 4.11 9.44 1.55
C PRO A 135 3.19 10.65 1.31
N HIS A 136 1.91 10.56 1.69
CA HIS A 136 0.97 11.68 1.58
C HIS A 136 1.29 12.78 2.58
N LEU A 137 1.60 12.44 3.84
CA LEU A 137 2.08 13.38 4.84
C LEU A 137 3.38 14.07 4.39
N ALA A 138 4.32 13.34 3.80
CA ALA A 138 5.53 13.92 3.25
C ALA A 138 5.25 14.94 2.14
N LYS A 139 4.33 14.63 1.22
CA LYS A 139 3.90 15.56 0.17
C LYS A 139 3.23 16.81 0.76
N ALA A 140 2.38 16.66 1.78
CA ALA A 140 1.75 17.77 2.45
C ALA A 140 2.78 18.69 3.14
N LEU A 141 3.78 18.12 3.81
CA LEU A 141 4.88 18.87 4.43
C LEU A 141 5.73 19.64 3.39
N VAL A 142 5.92 19.08 2.19
CA VAL A 142 6.56 19.78 1.08
C VAL A 142 5.68 20.93 0.58
N ALA A 143 4.39 20.68 0.35
CA ALA A 143 3.45 21.68 -0.14
C ALA A 143 3.29 22.86 0.83
N SER A 144 3.34 22.59 2.14
CA SER A 144 3.30 23.60 3.20
C SER A 144 4.67 24.30 3.46
N GLY A 145 5.72 23.92 2.73
CA GLY A 145 7.03 24.56 2.82
C GLY A 145 7.87 24.18 4.04
N HIS A 146 7.46 23.17 4.81
CA HIS A 146 8.21 22.71 5.98
C HIS A 146 9.49 21.95 5.61
N VAL A 147 9.53 21.29 4.45
CA VAL A 147 10.68 20.55 3.94
C VAL A 147 10.82 20.75 2.42
N ALA A 148 12.04 20.58 1.91
CA ALA A 148 12.34 20.79 0.49
C ALA A 148 11.92 19.62 -0.42
N SER A 149 11.77 18.41 0.12
CA SER A 149 11.43 17.20 -0.64
C SER A 149 10.81 16.13 0.24
N VAL A 150 10.13 15.18 -0.38
CA VAL A 150 9.59 13.97 0.28
C VAL A 150 10.70 13.22 1.03
N GLN A 151 11.87 13.05 0.40
CA GLN A 151 13.01 12.39 1.06
C GLN A 151 13.48 13.16 2.29
N SER A 152 13.51 14.50 2.24
CA SER A 152 13.85 15.33 3.39
C SER A 152 12.84 15.14 4.53
N ALA A 153 11.54 15.04 4.24
CA ALA A 153 10.53 14.77 5.26
C ALA A 153 10.82 13.48 6.04
N PHE A 154 11.13 12.39 5.33
CA PHE A 154 11.50 11.12 5.97
C PHE A 154 12.81 11.21 6.75
N ASN A 155 13.79 11.94 6.24
CA ASN A 155 15.11 12.04 6.89
C ASN A 155 15.11 12.93 8.13
N THR A 156 14.13 13.85 8.30
CA THR A 156 14.19 14.87 9.34
C THR A 156 12.98 14.95 10.26
N LEU A 157 11.81 14.41 9.84
CA LEU A 157 10.56 14.61 10.59
C LEU A 157 9.76 13.34 10.85
N ILE A 158 9.57 12.47 9.83
CA ILE A 158 8.59 11.38 9.86
C ILE A 158 9.17 9.98 9.64
N GLY A 159 10.49 9.86 9.54
CA GLY A 159 11.17 8.56 9.49
C GLY A 159 11.07 7.80 10.80
N ASP A 160 11.43 6.51 10.77
CA ASP A 160 11.21 5.58 11.88
C ASP A 160 11.98 5.97 13.18
N ASP A 161 13.06 6.73 13.04
CA ASP A 161 13.90 7.20 14.16
C ASP A 161 13.50 8.59 14.68
N HIS A 162 12.38 9.17 14.20
CA HIS A 162 11.95 10.53 14.57
C HIS A 162 10.77 10.52 15.55
N ASP A 163 10.67 11.59 16.38
CA ASP A 163 9.65 11.72 17.44
C ASP A 163 8.21 11.67 16.90
N ALA A 164 7.98 12.16 15.67
CA ALA A 164 6.68 12.11 15.03
C ALA A 164 6.30 10.72 14.50
N PHE A 165 7.23 9.76 14.53
CA PHE A 165 6.91 8.39 14.11
C PHE A 165 5.92 7.74 15.09
N VAL A 166 4.91 7.08 14.50
CA VAL A 166 3.96 6.24 15.21
C VAL A 166 4.01 4.85 14.59
N PRO A 167 4.34 3.79 15.35
CA PRO A 167 4.32 2.43 14.84
C PRO A 167 2.90 2.06 14.37
N THR A 168 2.79 1.31 13.29
CA THR A 168 1.51 0.74 12.89
C THR A 168 1.28 -0.54 13.70
N HIS A 169 0.15 -0.65 14.38
CA HIS A 169 -0.27 -1.91 15.00
C HIS A 169 -0.79 -2.84 13.91
N LEU A 170 0.11 -3.53 13.26
CA LEU A 170 -0.18 -4.43 12.16
C LEU A 170 -0.55 -5.84 12.66
N LEU A 171 -1.11 -6.64 11.75
CA LEU A 171 -1.29 -8.06 11.99
C LEU A 171 0.07 -8.74 12.22
N THR A 172 0.08 -9.87 12.89
CA THR A 172 1.25 -10.76 12.82
C THR A 172 1.23 -11.48 11.46
N PRO A 173 2.39 -11.94 10.95
CA PRO A 173 2.43 -12.71 9.69
C PRO A 173 1.51 -13.92 9.70
N VAL A 174 1.36 -14.60 10.85
CA VAL A 174 0.43 -15.72 11.01
C VAL A 174 -1.02 -15.27 10.77
N LYS A 175 -1.43 -14.12 11.32
CA LYS A 175 -2.76 -13.57 11.10
C LYS A 175 -2.99 -13.10 9.67
N ALA A 176 -1.95 -12.58 9.01
CA ALA A 176 -2.00 -12.25 7.58
C ALA A 176 -2.23 -13.50 6.72
N VAL A 177 -1.52 -14.60 7.04
CA VAL A 177 -1.72 -15.91 6.39
C VAL A 177 -3.15 -16.43 6.61
N GLU A 178 -3.64 -16.44 7.84
CA GLU A 178 -5.02 -16.85 8.15
C GLU A 178 -6.06 -16.05 7.38
N LEU A 179 -5.86 -14.72 7.26
CA LEU A 179 -6.72 -13.83 6.52
C LEU A 179 -6.79 -14.19 5.02
N ILE A 180 -5.63 -14.41 4.38
CA ILE A 180 -5.54 -14.76 2.97
C ILE A 180 -6.18 -16.12 2.71
N LEU A 181 -5.90 -17.11 3.55
CA LEU A 181 -6.51 -18.45 3.44
C LEU A 181 -8.03 -18.42 3.65
N ALA A 182 -8.54 -17.58 4.56
CA ALA A 182 -9.98 -17.39 4.75
C ALA A 182 -10.67 -16.77 3.51
N ALA A 183 -9.94 -16.07 2.66
CA ALA A 183 -10.39 -15.55 1.38
C ALA A 183 -10.05 -16.48 0.20
N GLN A 184 -9.76 -17.75 0.44
CA GLN A 184 -9.40 -18.76 -0.57
C GLN A 184 -8.12 -18.43 -1.36
N GLY A 185 -7.30 -17.51 -0.86
CA GLY A 185 -6.08 -17.06 -1.54
C GLY A 185 -4.91 -18.04 -1.42
N LEU A 186 -3.96 -17.88 -2.31
CA LEU A 186 -2.63 -18.49 -2.27
C LEU A 186 -1.60 -17.50 -1.72
N LEU A 187 -0.53 -18.00 -1.12
CA LEU A 187 0.43 -17.21 -0.35
C LEU A 187 1.76 -17.06 -1.05
N GLN A 188 2.34 -15.86 -0.94
CA GLN A 188 3.75 -15.61 -1.15
C GLN A 188 4.26 -14.65 -0.06
N GLN A 189 5.43 -14.92 0.52
CA GLN A 189 6.09 -14.01 1.44
C GLN A 189 6.94 -13.00 0.65
N SER A 190 6.70 -11.70 0.86
CA SER A 190 7.64 -10.66 0.47
C SER A 190 8.39 -10.18 1.73
N VAL A 191 9.70 -10.08 1.66
CA VAL A 191 10.53 -9.49 2.70
C VAL A 191 10.91 -8.10 2.23
N ALA A 192 10.39 -7.06 2.87
CA ALA A 192 10.83 -5.70 2.63
C ALA A 192 12.24 -5.54 3.22
N GLU A 193 13.27 -5.61 2.38
CA GLU A 193 14.60 -5.17 2.78
C GLU A 193 14.66 -3.64 2.74
N HIS A 194 14.67 -3.02 3.91
CA HIS A 194 15.01 -1.61 4.06
C HIS A 194 16.50 -1.39 3.74
N ARG A 195 16.87 -1.42 2.48
CA ARG A 195 18.07 -0.77 1.93
C ARG A 195 17.75 -0.36 0.49
N GLY A 196 17.88 0.94 0.22
CA GLY A 196 17.63 1.51 -1.09
C GLY A 196 18.26 0.69 -2.21
N MET A 197 17.47 0.52 -3.25
CA MET A 197 17.67 -0.10 -4.55
C MET A 197 16.92 -1.43 -4.73
N VAL A 198 16.06 -1.36 -5.72
CA VAL A 198 15.31 -2.43 -6.36
C VAL A 198 16.20 -3.65 -6.57
N SER A 199 15.83 -4.77 -5.97
CA SER A 199 16.25 -6.09 -6.41
C SER A 199 15.10 -7.06 -6.20
N SER A 200 14.45 -7.39 -7.30
CA SER A 200 13.43 -8.42 -7.40
C SER A 200 14.06 -9.80 -7.17
N ASN A 201 13.85 -10.40 -6.00
CA ASN A 201 14.05 -11.82 -5.81
C ASN A 201 12.75 -12.45 -5.34
N GLN A 202 11.94 -12.85 -6.32
CA GLN A 202 10.73 -13.63 -6.10
C GLN A 202 11.12 -15.10 -5.88
N ARG A 203 10.85 -15.62 -4.69
CA ARG A 203 10.88 -17.07 -4.44
C ARG A 203 9.45 -17.54 -4.17
N PHE A 204 8.95 -18.36 -5.08
CA PHE A 204 7.70 -19.09 -4.89
C PHE A 204 7.92 -20.23 -3.90
N ILE A 205 7.03 -20.34 -2.91
CA ILE A 205 6.97 -21.53 -2.03
C ILE A 205 5.63 -22.20 -2.34
N CYS A 206 5.71 -23.42 -2.86
CA CYS A 206 4.55 -24.29 -3.01
C CYS A 206 4.15 -24.91 -1.67
#